data_3a86d3b798e77db21c3a0aae17632e27
#
_entry.id   3a86d3b798e77db21c3a0aae17632e27
#
_cell.length_a   1.000
_cell.length_b   1.000
_cell.length_c   1.000
_cell.angle_alpha   90.00
_cell.angle_beta   90.00
_cell.angle_gamma   90.00
#
_symmetry.space_group_name_H-M   'P 1'
#
loop_
_entity.id
_entity.type
_entity.pdbx_description
1 polymer ?
#
loop_
_entity_poly.entity_id
_entity_poly.type
_entity_poly.pdbx_seq_one_letter_code
_entity_poly.pdbx_strand_id
1 'polypeptide(L)'
;MRLFVGTFESSGMTTDLADAFGRLGHPATTAMSEAYAWFAHCEYHFDVSRDIWEVDWERLARAVEHERPPKKIGPRSTPEQRLHWLLSEHDVFVYVYNSLWPFSPGPPRWRGAGREFPLLKKLKKKIVSLHIGPDVRHASAYDQQLASLGGPGASMKTLYPTWATDKLARPLRNLRYAELYSDVIVSQPNQAGLAIRPYTHFFAPINLSRVRAEIPKREVPVVLHAPSRRDIKGTPEVMQALDELEREGVKFERRFLEGRPNPEVLKEVANSDVVIDQLHLPMHGRLGVEAMAAGCALATCNRQDWEPMPAQRPIWHIDVANVKTQLRTLLTDRALRVKLARAGRQHVERHHGHVAVAKRILAALERPILDHHPTFFARHYRLEGGEKVPERLRRMTAKVARLHGLPDGVTLDNLRERGLA
;
A
#
# COMPACT_ATOMS: atom_id res chain seq x y z
N MET A 1 -24.41 -5.29 -0.92
CA MET A 1 -23.39 -6.22 -0.42
C MET A 1 -22.93 -5.72 0.94
N ARG A 2 -22.68 -6.61 1.89
CA ARG A 2 -22.06 -6.29 3.17
C ARG A 2 -20.56 -6.55 3.06
N LEU A 3 -19.74 -5.56 3.37
CA LEU A 3 -18.29 -5.65 3.23
C LEU A 3 -17.59 -5.76 4.57
N PHE A 4 -16.54 -6.55 4.61
CA PHE A 4 -15.51 -6.50 5.64
C PHE A 4 -14.30 -5.71 5.10
N VAL A 5 -13.74 -4.80 5.90
CA VAL A 5 -12.51 -4.06 5.56
C VAL A 5 -11.55 -4.16 6.74
N GLY A 6 -10.40 -4.73 6.53
CA GLY A 6 -9.36 -4.93 7.56
C GLY A 6 -8.15 -5.64 6.94
N THR A 7 -7.16 -6.03 7.67
CA THR A 7 -7.02 -6.13 9.15
C THR A 7 -5.94 -5.20 9.69
N PHE A 8 -5.35 -4.40 8.84
CA PHE A 8 -4.24 -3.54 9.18
C PHE A 8 -4.58 -2.08 8.91
N GLU A 9 -4.34 -1.19 9.89
CA GLU A 9 -4.49 0.23 9.65
C GLU A 9 -3.16 0.87 9.32
N SER A 10 -3.06 1.29 8.08
CA SER A 10 -1.97 2.13 7.62
C SER A 10 -2.56 3.38 7.01
N SER A 11 -2.27 4.51 7.61
CA SER A 11 -2.58 5.81 6.99
C SER A 11 -4.08 6.16 6.88
N GLY A 12 -4.94 5.61 7.74
CA GLY A 12 -6.39 5.83 7.71
C GLY A 12 -7.12 5.11 6.56
N MET A 13 -6.45 4.22 5.81
CA MET A 13 -7.01 3.61 4.60
C MET A 13 -8.21 2.70 4.88
N THR A 14 -8.15 1.92 5.94
CA THR A 14 -9.23 0.99 6.31
C THR A 14 -10.50 1.74 6.67
N THR A 15 -10.39 2.78 7.49
CA THR A 15 -11.53 3.61 7.90
C THR A 15 -12.06 4.45 6.74
N ASP A 16 -11.20 5.00 5.90
CA ASP A 16 -11.60 5.77 4.71
C ASP A 16 -12.34 4.89 3.70
N LEU A 17 -11.88 3.65 3.47
CA LEU A 17 -12.58 2.71 2.57
C LEU A 17 -13.92 2.27 3.12
N ALA A 18 -14.01 2.00 4.44
CA ALA A 18 -15.28 1.62 5.07
C ALA A 18 -16.32 2.73 4.96
N ASP A 19 -15.93 3.99 5.24
CA ASP A 19 -16.79 5.17 5.04
C ASP A 19 -17.25 5.28 3.58
N ALA A 20 -16.33 5.11 2.64
CA ALA A 20 -16.63 5.21 1.21
C ALA A 20 -17.63 4.15 0.75
N PHE A 21 -17.45 2.89 1.16
CA PHE A 21 -18.40 1.83 0.84
C PHE A 21 -19.79 2.11 1.44
N GLY A 22 -19.85 2.60 2.70
CA GLY A 22 -21.09 3.02 3.34
C GLY A 22 -21.82 4.10 2.54
N ARG A 23 -21.11 5.12 2.08
CA ARG A 23 -21.66 6.20 1.23
C ARG A 23 -22.18 5.70 -0.13
N LEU A 24 -21.66 4.58 -0.60
CA LEU A 24 -22.10 3.92 -1.84
C LEU A 24 -23.25 2.91 -1.61
N GLY A 25 -23.83 2.85 -0.42
CA GLY A 25 -24.92 1.94 -0.07
C GLY A 25 -24.47 0.52 0.27
N HIS A 26 -23.19 0.33 0.58
CA HIS A 26 -22.63 -0.94 0.96
C HIS A 26 -22.13 -0.90 2.40
N PRO A 27 -22.91 -1.38 3.39
CA PRO A 27 -22.47 -1.40 4.79
C PRO A 27 -21.12 -2.11 4.95
N ALA A 28 -20.19 -1.49 5.65
CA ALA A 28 -18.88 -2.04 5.87
C ALA A 28 -18.59 -2.21 7.36
N THR A 29 -18.03 -3.35 7.73
CA THR A 29 -17.53 -3.65 9.08
C THR A 29 -16.02 -3.61 9.05
N THR A 30 -15.41 -2.89 9.98
CA THR A 30 -13.96 -2.85 10.15
C THR A 30 -13.55 -3.69 11.35
N ALA A 31 -12.52 -4.53 11.18
CA ALA A 31 -11.86 -5.20 12.29
C ALA A 31 -10.35 -5.04 12.13
N MET A 32 -9.68 -4.84 13.25
CA MET A 32 -8.26 -4.50 13.28
C MET A 32 -7.48 -5.51 14.10
N SER A 33 -6.35 -5.95 13.56
CA SER A 33 -5.36 -6.76 14.29
C SER A 33 -4.10 -5.97 14.61
N GLU A 34 -3.81 -4.93 13.83
CA GLU A 34 -2.62 -4.10 13.99
C GLU A 34 -2.84 -2.72 13.35
N ALA A 35 -2.34 -1.67 13.98
CA ALA A 35 -2.36 -0.31 13.47
C ALA A 35 -1.06 0.43 13.80
N TYR A 36 -0.66 1.35 12.96
CA TYR A 36 0.41 2.28 13.32
C TYR A 36 -0.05 3.28 14.38
N ALA A 37 0.80 3.55 15.38
CA ALA A 37 0.50 4.46 16.49
C ALA A 37 0.07 5.86 16.03
N TRP A 38 0.56 6.34 14.90
CA TRP A 38 0.17 7.64 14.31
C TRP A 38 -1.29 7.70 13.85
N PHE A 39 -1.98 6.56 13.75
CA PHE A 39 -3.38 6.43 13.36
C PHE A 39 -4.25 5.86 14.48
N ALA A 40 -3.81 5.98 15.73
CA ALA A 40 -4.57 5.55 16.92
C ALA A 40 -5.93 6.26 17.07
N HIS A 41 -6.14 7.39 16.37
CA HIS A 41 -7.41 8.11 16.31
C HIS A 41 -8.46 7.46 15.40
N CYS A 42 -8.09 6.46 14.60
CA CYS A 42 -9.03 5.72 13.77
C CYS A 42 -9.86 4.76 14.61
N GLU A 43 -11.17 4.78 14.42
CA GLU A 43 -12.10 3.92 15.16
C GLU A 43 -12.46 2.68 14.33
N TYR A 44 -12.60 1.55 15.01
CA TYR A 44 -12.93 0.25 14.40
C TYR A 44 -14.12 -0.37 15.13
N HIS A 45 -14.87 -1.23 14.42
CA HIS A 45 -15.99 -1.92 15.03
C HIS A 45 -15.54 -2.89 16.13
N PHE A 46 -14.41 -3.57 15.94
CA PHE A 46 -13.79 -4.41 16.95
C PHE A 46 -12.33 -4.76 16.65
N ASP A 47 -11.58 -5.11 17.68
CA ASP A 47 -10.20 -5.60 17.63
C ASP A 47 -10.20 -7.13 17.58
N VAL A 48 -9.51 -7.68 16.58
CA VAL A 48 -9.33 -9.13 16.39
C VAL A 48 -7.90 -9.60 16.71
N SER A 49 -7.06 -8.73 17.25
CA SER A 49 -5.64 -9.04 17.50
C SER A 49 -5.45 -10.26 18.41
N ARG A 50 -6.33 -10.43 19.41
CA ARG A 50 -6.35 -11.60 20.29
C ARG A 50 -7.10 -12.77 19.67
N ASP A 51 -8.26 -12.52 19.10
CA ASP A 51 -9.16 -13.52 18.55
C ASP A 51 -8.46 -14.45 17.57
N ILE A 52 -7.62 -13.89 16.70
CA ILE A 52 -6.89 -14.64 15.67
C ILE A 52 -5.99 -15.73 16.25
N TRP A 53 -5.47 -15.55 17.47
CA TRP A 53 -4.54 -16.46 18.13
C TRP A 53 -5.20 -17.47 19.04
N GLU A 54 -6.35 -17.12 19.60
CA GLU A 54 -7.06 -17.89 20.60
C GLU A 54 -8.01 -18.92 19.99
N VAL A 55 -8.27 -18.84 18.68
CA VAL A 55 -9.26 -19.66 17.98
C VAL A 55 -8.66 -20.92 17.36
N ASP A 56 -9.32 -22.04 17.54
CA ASP A 56 -9.10 -23.24 16.74
C ASP A 56 -9.73 -23.06 15.34
N TRP A 57 -8.88 -22.81 14.35
CA TRP A 57 -9.34 -22.53 13.00
C TRP A 57 -9.96 -23.73 12.28
N GLU A 58 -9.62 -24.95 12.65
CA GLU A 58 -10.26 -26.14 12.08
C GLU A 58 -11.68 -26.29 12.59
N ARG A 59 -11.86 -26.02 13.88
CA ARG A 59 -13.19 -25.96 14.50
C ARG A 59 -14.02 -24.82 13.94
N LEU A 60 -13.44 -23.62 13.85
CA LEU A 60 -14.10 -22.44 13.29
C LEU A 60 -14.54 -22.68 11.85
N ALA A 61 -13.68 -23.27 11.01
CA ALA A 61 -14.02 -23.57 9.63
C ALA A 61 -15.22 -24.54 9.53
N ARG A 62 -15.26 -25.59 10.39
CA ARG A 62 -16.42 -26.48 10.48
C ARG A 62 -17.68 -25.75 10.93
N ALA A 63 -17.58 -24.88 11.94
CA ALA A 63 -18.71 -24.11 12.44
C ALA A 63 -19.26 -23.18 11.33
N VAL A 64 -18.40 -22.44 10.65
CA VAL A 64 -18.82 -21.54 9.54
C VAL A 64 -19.50 -22.28 8.39
N GLU A 65 -19.10 -23.53 8.13
CA GLU A 65 -19.70 -24.35 7.07
C GLU A 65 -21.04 -24.98 7.47
N HIS A 66 -21.25 -25.31 8.74
CA HIS A 66 -22.34 -26.19 9.18
C HIS A 66 -23.26 -25.61 10.24
N GLU A 67 -22.86 -24.55 10.92
CA GLU A 67 -23.62 -23.95 12.01
C GLU A 67 -24.13 -22.56 11.65
N ARG A 68 -25.22 -22.12 12.29
CA ARG A 68 -25.70 -20.75 12.12
C ARG A 68 -24.81 -19.78 12.90
N PRO A 69 -24.39 -18.66 12.30
CA PRO A 69 -23.62 -17.65 13.02
C PRO A 69 -24.45 -17.02 14.15
N PRO A 70 -23.80 -16.45 15.16
CA PRO A 70 -24.50 -15.69 16.18
C PRO A 70 -25.24 -14.51 15.52
N LYS A 71 -26.49 -14.29 15.95
CA LYS A 71 -27.33 -13.20 15.41
C LYS A 71 -26.74 -11.81 15.63
N LYS A 72 -26.02 -11.63 16.74
CA LYS A 72 -25.33 -10.39 17.11
C LYS A 72 -24.01 -10.72 17.79
N ILE A 73 -23.02 -9.87 17.59
CA ILE A 73 -21.77 -9.87 18.34
C ILE A 73 -21.71 -8.64 19.25
N GLY A 74 -21.00 -8.78 20.35
CA GLY A 74 -20.83 -7.72 21.34
C GLY A 74 -19.64 -7.97 22.25
N PRO A 75 -19.44 -7.13 23.29
CA PRO A 75 -18.27 -7.23 24.17
C PRO A 75 -18.10 -8.59 24.88
N ARG A 76 -19.20 -9.33 25.05
CA ARG A 76 -19.19 -10.66 25.69
C ARG A 76 -19.08 -11.83 24.71
N SER A 77 -19.04 -11.57 23.39
CA SER A 77 -18.89 -12.63 22.39
C SER A 77 -17.49 -13.23 22.47
N THR A 78 -17.40 -14.57 22.33
CA THR A 78 -16.11 -15.25 22.29
C THR A 78 -15.36 -14.94 20.97
N PRO A 79 -14.04 -15.14 20.89
CA PRO A 79 -13.28 -15.03 19.65
C PRO A 79 -13.89 -15.84 18.51
N GLU A 80 -14.27 -17.09 18.76
CA GLU A 80 -14.93 -17.95 17.76
C GLU A 80 -16.24 -17.34 17.26
N GLN A 81 -17.06 -16.83 18.16
CA GLN A 81 -18.34 -16.21 17.79
C GLN A 81 -18.15 -14.98 16.92
N ARG A 82 -17.17 -14.11 17.25
CA ARG A 82 -16.85 -12.91 16.45
C ARG A 82 -16.35 -13.28 15.06
N LEU A 83 -15.41 -14.22 14.96
CA LEU A 83 -14.86 -14.64 13.67
C LEU A 83 -15.89 -15.46 12.87
N HIS A 84 -16.70 -16.32 13.51
CA HIS A 84 -17.78 -17.02 12.83
C HIS A 84 -18.78 -16.04 12.21
N TRP A 85 -19.23 -15.04 12.97
CA TRP A 85 -20.11 -13.99 12.47
C TRP A 85 -19.47 -13.23 11.31
N LEU A 86 -18.19 -12.83 11.46
CA LEU A 86 -17.46 -12.08 10.44
C LEU A 86 -17.39 -12.85 9.12
N LEU A 87 -16.97 -14.12 9.15
CA LEU A 87 -16.80 -14.96 7.98
C LEU A 87 -18.14 -15.33 7.32
N SER A 88 -19.23 -15.42 8.08
CA SER A 88 -20.54 -15.82 7.57
C SER A 88 -21.35 -14.65 7.00
N GLU A 89 -21.36 -13.51 7.71
CA GLU A 89 -22.30 -12.40 7.45
C GLU A 89 -21.84 -11.40 6.38
N HIS A 90 -20.61 -11.50 5.88
CA HIS A 90 -20.08 -10.59 4.87
C HIS A 90 -20.00 -11.26 3.51
N ASP A 91 -20.26 -10.48 2.46
CA ASP A 91 -20.24 -10.92 1.06
C ASP A 91 -18.86 -10.73 0.42
N VAL A 92 -18.17 -9.64 0.82
CA VAL A 92 -16.90 -9.19 0.25
C VAL A 92 -15.91 -8.92 1.39
N PHE A 93 -14.69 -9.44 1.24
CA PHE A 93 -13.58 -9.27 2.16
C PHE A 93 -12.51 -8.41 1.50
N VAL A 94 -12.34 -7.18 1.97
CA VAL A 94 -11.30 -6.25 1.52
C VAL A 94 -10.16 -6.27 2.53
N TYR A 95 -9.11 -6.99 2.20
CA TYR A 95 -7.92 -7.11 3.03
C TYR A 95 -6.91 -6.02 2.69
N VAL A 96 -6.71 -5.13 3.64
CA VAL A 96 -5.64 -4.13 3.58
C VAL A 96 -4.39 -4.73 4.21
N TYR A 97 -3.30 -4.80 3.46
CA TYR A 97 -2.01 -5.36 3.83
C TYR A 97 -1.96 -6.88 3.79
N ASN A 98 -2.85 -7.56 4.49
CA ASN A 98 -2.89 -9.03 4.54
C ASN A 98 -4.27 -9.57 4.89
N SER A 99 -4.35 -10.89 4.91
CA SER A 99 -5.48 -11.67 5.39
C SER A 99 -5.74 -11.47 6.89
N LEU A 100 -6.84 -12.05 7.40
CA LEU A 100 -7.13 -12.15 8.85
C LEU A 100 -5.99 -12.81 9.63
N TRP A 101 -5.14 -13.59 8.95
CA TRP A 101 -3.98 -14.25 9.53
C TRP A 101 -2.68 -13.52 9.20
N PRO A 102 -2.37 -12.40 9.87
CA PRO A 102 -1.11 -11.70 9.66
C PRO A 102 0.05 -12.48 10.27
N PHE A 103 1.23 -12.05 10.00
CA PHE A 103 2.51 -12.54 10.44
C PHE A 103 2.55 -13.00 11.88
N SER A 104 2.41 -14.29 12.13
CA SER A 104 2.55 -14.81 13.47
C SER A 104 3.98 -15.12 13.84
N PRO A 105 4.45 -14.71 15.00
CA PRO A 105 5.52 -15.36 15.74
C PRO A 105 5.10 -16.69 16.40
N GLY A 106 3.84 -17.11 16.24
CA GLY A 106 3.29 -18.32 16.84
C GLY A 106 3.89 -19.64 16.35
N PRO A 107 3.53 -20.77 17.01
CA PRO A 107 4.07 -22.08 16.69
C PRO A 107 3.86 -22.49 15.23
N PRO A 108 4.68 -23.41 14.65
CA PRO A 108 4.68 -23.75 13.22
C PRO A 108 3.32 -24.13 12.63
N ARG A 109 2.43 -24.72 13.42
CA ARG A 109 1.06 -25.10 13.02
C ARG A 109 0.14 -23.91 12.72
N TRP A 110 0.46 -22.72 13.24
CA TRP A 110 -0.31 -21.48 13.08
C TRP A 110 0.23 -20.57 11.96
N ARG A 111 1.35 -20.91 11.35
CA ARG A 111 2.00 -20.11 10.31
C ARG A 111 1.30 -20.27 8.97
N GLY A 112 0.39 -19.39 8.63
CA GLY A 112 -0.25 -19.45 7.33
C GLY A 112 -1.20 -18.31 7.03
N ALA A 113 -0.67 -17.14 6.64
CA ALA A 113 -1.51 -16.10 6.07
C ALA A 113 -2.43 -16.67 4.98
N GLY A 114 -3.68 -16.23 4.92
CA GLY A 114 -4.62 -16.60 3.89
C GLY A 114 -5.29 -17.99 4.05
N ARG A 115 -5.22 -18.63 5.22
CA ARG A 115 -5.94 -19.90 5.44
C ARG A 115 -7.44 -19.77 5.25
N GLU A 116 -8.02 -18.63 5.58
CA GLU A 116 -9.43 -18.32 5.38
C GLU A 116 -9.79 -18.15 3.89
N PHE A 117 -8.85 -17.87 3.00
CA PHE A 117 -9.15 -17.64 1.58
C PHE A 117 -9.81 -18.83 0.89
N PRO A 118 -9.30 -20.08 1.02
CA PRO A 118 -9.99 -21.25 0.51
C PRO A 118 -11.39 -21.44 1.10
N LEU A 119 -11.55 -21.17 2.41
CA LEU A 119 -12.84 -21.25 3.08
C LEU A 119 -13.82 -20.22 2.52
N LEU A 120 -13.41 -18.94 2.41
CA LEU A 120 -14.23 -17.90 1.81
C LEU A 120 -14.65 -18.22 0.37
N LYS A 121 -13.73 -18.78 -0.43
CA LYS A 121 -14.07 -19.20 -1.79
C LYS A 121 -15.06 -20.38 -1.82
N LYS A 122 -14.95 -21.33 -0.90
CA LYS A 122 -15.93 -22.41 -0.72
C LYS A 122 -17.32 -21.85 -0.37
N LEU A 123 -17.36 -20.82 0.47
CA LEU A 123 -18.56 -20.06 0.84
C LEU A 123 -19.03 -19.06 -0.23
N LYS A 124 -18.42 -19.07 -1.43
CA LYS A 124 -18.72 -18.15 -2.54
C LYS A 124 -18.56 -16.67 -2.22
N LYS A 125 -17.75 -16.33 -1.22
CA LYS A 125 -17.43 -14.95 -0.86
C LYS A 125 -16.42 -14.34 -1.85
N LYS A 126 -16.47 -13.01 -2.00
CA LYS A 126 -15.52 -12.27 -2.82
C LYS A 126 -14.34 -11.78 -1.96
N ILE A 127 -13.15 -11.77 -2.54
CA ILE A 127 -11.91 -11.36 -1.86
C ILE A 127 -11.22 -10.28 -2.67
N VAL A 128 -10.90 -9.16 -2.03
CA VAL A 128 -10.06 -8.09 -2.55
C VAL A 128 -8.78 -8.03 -1.71
N SER A 129 -7.63 -8.19 -2.33
CA SER A 129 -6.32 -8.04 -1.66
C SER A 129 -5.68 -6.70 -2.04
N LEU A 130 -5.51 -5.83 -1.05
CA LEU A 130 -4.86 -4.53 -1.17
C LEU A 130 -3.42 -4.63 -0.66
N HIS A 131 -2.45 -4.59 -1.56
CA HIS A 131 -1.04 -4.61 -1.20
C HIS A 131 -0.54 -3.17 -0.98
N ILE A 132 0.17 -2.95 0.13
CA ILE A 132 0.62 -1.61 0.52
C ILE A 132 2.12 -1.50 0.82
N GLY A 133 2.86 -2.57 0.59
CA GLY A 133 4.32 -2.56 0.70
C GLY A 133 4.93 -3.84 1.24
N PRO A 134 5.33 -3.89 2.52
CA PRO A 134 6.10 -5.03 3.07
C PRO A 134 5.34 -6.35 3.16
N ASP A 135 4.04 -6.35 2.95
CA ASP A 135 3.23 -7.56 2.82
C ASP A 135 3.66 -8.45 1.65
N VAL A 136 4.00 -7.85 0.51
CA VAL A 136 4.38 -8.56 -0.73
C VAL A 136 5.70 -8.12 -1.33
N ARG A 137 6.28 -6.99 -0.89
CA ARG A 137 7.57 -6.51 -1.35
C ARG A 137 8.70 -7.33 -0.74
N HIS A 138 9.65 -7.74 -1.57
CA HIS A 138 10.88 -8.39 -1.16
C HIS A 138 12.09 -7.53 -1.55
N ALA A 139 13.05 -7.36 -0.64
CA ALA A 139 14.17 -6.44 -0.86
C ALA A 139 15.00 -6.80 -2.10
N SER A 140 15.36 -8.07 -2.28
CA SER A 140 16.12 -8.51 -3.45
C SER A 140 15.34 -8.31 -4.76
N ALA A 141 14.03 -8.60 -4.78
CA ALA A 141 13.22 -8.37 -5.99
C ALA A 141 13.12 -6.88 -6.35
N TYR A 142 12.98 -6.02 -5.35
CA TYR A 142 12.97 -4.58 -5.54
C TYR A 142 14.32 -4.08 -6.08
N ASP A 143 15.44 -4.50 -5.50
CA ASP A 143 16.77 -4.07 -5.88
C ASP A 143 17.13 -4.54 -7.29
N GLN A 144 16.79 -5.78 -7.66
CA GLN A 144 16.97 -6.29 -9.02
C GLN A 144 16.09 -5.53 -10.03
N GLN A 145 14.87 -5.18 -9.67
CA GLN A 145 13.99 -4.39 -10.52
C GLN A 145 14.51 -2.96 -10.69
N LEU A 146 14.97 -2.32 -9.60
CA LEU A 146 15.63 -1.01 -9.65
C LEU A 146 16.85 -1.04 -10.57
N ALA A 147 17.71 -2.03 -10.43
CA ALA A 147 18.90 -2.21 -11.27
C ALA A 147 18.53 -2.40 -12.74
N SER A 148 17.47 -3.13 -13.05
CA SER A 148 17.01 -3.36 -14.43
C SER A 148 16.48 -2.12 -15.14
N LEU A 149 16.00 -1.14 -14.37
CA LEU A 149 15.48 0.13 -14.89
C LEU A 149 16.55 1.24 -15.00
N GLY A 150 17.71 1.03 -14.35
CA GLY A 150 18.73 2.08 -14.24
C GLY A 150 18.27 3.32 -13.46
N GLY A 151 19.11 4.34 -13.41
CA GLY A 151 18.79 5.62 -12.78
C GLY A 151 18.85 5.63 -11.25
N PRO A 152 18.55 6.80 -10.66
CA PRO A 152 18.70 7.00 -9.23
C PRO A 152 17.70 6.19 -8.42
N GLY A 153 18.11 5.79 -7.22
CA GLY A 153 17.31 5.07 -6.25
C GLY A 153 18.22 4.36 -5.26
N ALA A 154 17.78 4.24 -4.02
CA ALA A 154 18.52 3.53 -3.01
C ALA A 154 18.06 2.07 -2.92
N SER A 155 18.99 1.15 -2.66
CA SER A 155 18.70 -0.26 -2.43
C SER A 155 17.73 -0.42 -1.27
N MET A 156 16.75 -1.27 -1.44
CA MET A 156 15.81 -1.61 -0.36
C MET A 156 16.52 -2.25 0.84
N LYS A 157 17.60 -2.99 0.60
CA LYS A 157 18.46 -3.55 1.67
C LYS A 157 19.12 -2.46 2.49
N THR A 158 19.47 -1.34 1.89
CA THR A 158 20.01 -0.16 2.58
C THR A 158 18.94 0.62 3.32
N LEU A 159 17.81 0.90 2.65
CA LEU A 159 16.70 1.67 3.23
C LEU A 159 15.99 0.94 4.38
N TYR A 160 15.93 -0.38 4.31
CA TYR A 160 15.27 -1.23 5.30
C TYR A 160 16.15 -2.43 5.67
N PRO A 161 17.22 -2.23 6.47
CA PRO A 161 18.14 -3.31 6.86
C PRO A 161 17.42 -4.49 7.53
N THR A 162 16.33 -4.22 8.26
CA THR A 162 15.49 -5.27 8.87
C THR A 162 14.75 -6.12 7.84
N TRP A 163 14.44 -5.58 6.66
CA TRP A 163 13.80 -6.33 5.57
C TRP A 163 14.83 -7.06 4.69
N ALA A 164 16.09 -6.64 4.74
CA ALA A 164 17.17 -7.37 4.07
C ALA A 164 17.32 -8.80 4.61
N THR A 165 16.89 -9.03 5.84
CA THR A 165 16.86 -10.35 6.49
C THR A 165 15.54 -11.10 6.30
N ASP A 166 14.53 -10.47 5.70
CA ASP A 166 13.24 -11.10 5.43
C ASP A 166 13.39 -12.21 4.39
N LYS A 167 12.96 -13.41 4.78
CA LYS A 167 12.98 -14.55 3.88
C LYS A 167 11.95 -14.36 2.76
N LEU A 168 12.36 -14.59 1.53
CA LEU A 168 11.50 -14.58 0.34
C LEU A 168 10.17 -15.35 0.53
N ALA A 169 10.19 -16.41 1.31
CA ALA A 169 9.03 -17.26 1.55
C ALA A 169 7.80 -16.52 2.10
N ARG A 170 7.98 -15.45 2.86
CA ARG A 170 6.87 -14.68 3.46
C ARG A 170 6.12 -13.85 2.40
N PRO A 171 6.75 -12.85 1.75
CA PRO A 171 6.06 -12.04 0.74
C PRO A 171 5.58 -12.88 -0.45
N LEU A 172 6.36 -13.89 -0.87
CA LEU A 172 5.96 -14.78 -1.94
C LEU A 172 4.70 -15.58 -1.58
N ARG A 173 4.60 -16.11 -0.36
CA ARG A 173 3.40 -16.82 0.11
C ARG A 173 2.17 -15.92 0.09
N ASN A 174 2.28 -14.72 0.64
CA ASN A 174 1.16 -13.77 0.70
C ASN A 174 0.65 -13.46 -0.72
N LEU A 175 1.59 -13.17 -1.61
CA LEU A 175 1.27 -12.88 -3.00
C LEU A 175 0.61 -14.09 -3.70
N ARG A 176 1.15 -15.33 -3.55
CA ARG A 176 0.59 -16.53 -4.16
C ARG A 176 -0.81 -16.87 -3.64
N TYR A 177 -1.11 -16.61 -2.35
CA TYR A 177 -2.48 -16.74 -1.84
C TYR A 177 -3.41 -15.70 -2.47
N ALA A 178 -3.00 -14.43 -2.55
CA ALA A 178 -3.78 -13.40 -3.23
C ALA A 178 -4.03 -13.77 -4.69
N GLU A 179 -3.01 -14.19 -5.43
CA GLU A 179 -3.11 -14.56 -6.85
C GLU A 179 -4.02 -15.78 -7.09
N LEU A 180 -4.05 -16.74 -6.17
CA LEU A 180 -4.88 -17.95 -6.31
C LEU A 180 -6.35 -17.73 -5.94
N TYR A 181 -6.64 -16.84 -4.99
CA TYR A 181 -7.95 -16.80 -4.36
C TYR A 181 -8.68 -15.45 -4.46
N SER A 182 -7.96 -14.33 -4.62
CA SER A 182 -8.63 -13.03 -4.70
C SER A 182 -9.39 -12.85 -6.00
N ASP A 183 -10.58 -12.24 -5.92
CA ASP A 183 -11.31 -11.79 -7.10
C ASP A 183 -10.62 -10.57 -7.70
N VAL A 184 -10.17 -9.65 -6.84
CA VAL A 184 -9.43 -8.44 -7.22
C VAL A 184 -8.12 -8.35 -6.43
N ILE A 185 -7.02 -8.06 -7.12
CA ILE A 185 -5.74 -7.66 -6.51
C ILE A 185 -5.50 -6.19 -6.85
N VAL A 186 -5.21 -5.40 -5.83
CA VAL A 186 -4.88 -3.97 -5.96
C VAL A 186 -3.44 -3.78 -5.49
N SER A 187 -2.54 -3.36 -6.38
CA SER A 187 -1.11 -3.26 -6.09
C SER A 187 -0.41 -2.19 -6.93
N GLN A 188 0.89 -2.03 -6.74
CA GLN A 188 1.76 -1.14 -7.51
C GLN A 188 3.00 -1.89 -8.02
N PRO A 189 3.58 -1.50 -9.18
CA PRO A 189 4.76 -2.15 -9.74
C PRO A 189 5.94 -2.28 -8.78
N ASN A 190 6.26 -1.26 -8.01
CA ASN A 190 7.35 -1.31 -7.02
C ASN A 190 7.08 -2.26 -5.82
N GLN A 191 5.85 -2.69 -5.65
CA GLN A 191 5.45 -3.65 -4.61
C GLN A 191 5.32 -5.06 -5.17
N ALA A 192 4.85 -5.16 -6.40
CA ALA A 192 4.47 -6.41 -7.06
C ALA A 192 5.60 -7.07 -7.86
N GLY A 193 6.87 -6.83 -7.51
CA GLY A 193 8.03 -7.39 -8.23
C GLY A 193 8.07 -8.91 -8.28
N LEU A 194 7.37 -9.62 -7.38
CA LEU A 194 7.23 -11.07 -7.38
C LEU A 194 5.92 -11.58 -8.02
N ALA A 195 5.07 -10.69 -8.55
CA ALA A 195 3.77 -11.08 -9.11
C ALA A 195 3.89 -11.82 -10.45
N ILE A 196 2.89 -12.66 -10.71
CA ILE A 196 2.63 -13.30 -12.01
C ILE A 196 1.28 -12.85 -12.55
N ARG A 197 0.25 -12.79 -11.69
CA ARG A 197 -1.11 -12.45 -12.08
C ARG A 197 -1.25 -10.95 -12.34
N PRO A 198 -1.93 -10.51 -13.42
CA PRO A 198 -2.31 -9.11 -13.64
C PRO A 198 -3.15 -8.54 -12.49
N TYR A 199 -3.02 -7.22 -12.23
CA TYR A 199 -3.65 -6.57 -11.11
C TYR A 199 -4.12 -5.13 -11.44
N THR A 200 -5.02 -4.63 -10.59
CA THR A 200 -5.53 -3.25 -10.62
C THR A 200 -4.52 -2.32 -9.95
N HIS A 201 -4.34 -1.12 -10.48
CA HIS A 201 -3.45 -0.12 -9.86
C HIS A 201 -3.99 0.37 -8.52
N PHE A 202 -3.09 0.48 -7.54
CA PHE A 202 -3.39 0.97 -6.21
C PHE A 202 -3.38 2.51 -6.16
N PHE A 203 -4.50 3.09 -5.79
CA PHE A 203 -4.60 4.49 -5.38
C PHE A 203 -4.86 4.54 -3.87
N ALA A 204 -3.98 5.17 -3.09
CA ALA A 204 -4.17 5.30 -1.65
C ALA A 204 -5.43 6.16 -1.36
N PRO A 205 -6.47 5.61 -0.74
CA PRO A 205 -7.71 6.34 -0.50
C PRO A 205 -7.52 7.44 0.53
N ILE A 206 -8.13 8.60 0.31
CA ILE A 206 -8.14 9.71 1.28
C ILE A 206 -9.54 10.30 1.39
N ASN A 207 -10.03 10.48 2.62
CA ASN A 207 -11.28 11.18 2.85
C ASN A 207 -11.05 12.70 2.76
N LEU A 208 -11.40 13.27 1.61
CA LEU A 208 -11.19 14.68 1.31
C LEU A 208 -11.97 15.63 2.21
N SER A 209 -13.04 15.18 2.87
CA SER A 209 -13.78 16.03 3.82
C SER A 209 -12.98 16.35 5.10
N ARG A 210 -11.93 15.58 5.38
CA ARG A 210 -11.03 15.78 6.52
C ARG A 210 -9.82 16.66 6.19
N VAL A 211 -9.65 17.05 4.92
CA VAL A 211 -8.48 17.81 4.47
C VAL A 211 -8.93 19.19 3.97
N ARG A 212 -8.55 20.22 4.72
CA ARG A 212 -8.72 21.61 4.27
C ARG A 212 -7.80 21.88 3.08
N ALA A 213 -8.38 22.34 1.99
CA ALA A 213 -7.63 22.70 0.79
C ALA A 213 -7.52 24.20 0.64
N GLU A 214 -6.28 24.67 0.44
CA GLU A 214 -6.00 26.08 0.15
C GLU A 214 -4.86 26.17 -0.86
N ILE A 215 -5.10 26.83 -1.99
CA ILE A 215 -4.08 27.03 -3.01
C ILE A 215 -3.06 28.06 -2.53
N PRO A 216 -1.75 27.83 -2.70
CA PRO A 216 -0.69 28.73 -2.26
C PRO A 216 -0.84 30.15 -2.79
N LYS A 217 -0.77 31.15 -1.88
CA LYS A 217 -0.85 32.58 -2.24
C LYS A 217 0.43 33.35 -1.88
N ARG A 218 1.34 32.73 -1.11
CA ARG A 218 2.51 33.38 -0.56
C ARG A 218 3.59 33.59 -1.62
N GLU A 219 4.19 34.77 -1.63
CA GLU A 219 5.40 35.05 -2.42
C GLU A 219 6.59 34.28 -1.83
N VAL A 220 6.78 34.36 -0.50
CA VAL A 220 7.74 33.56 0.23
C VAL A 220 7.04 32.27 0.68
N PRO A 221 7.35 31.11 0.07
CA PRO A 221 6.62 29.89 0.36
C PRO A 221 6.98 29.29 1.72
N VAL A 222 6.02 28.61 2.35
CA VAL A 222 6.24 27.72 3.47
C VAL A 222 6.52 26.30 2.92
N VAL A 223 7.66 25.74 3.30
CA VAL A 223 8.15 24.44 2.86
C VAL A 223 8.11 23.45 4.01
N LEU A 224 7.35 22.39 3.87
CA LEU A 224 7.25 21.32 4.88
C LEU A 224 7.99 20.06 4.43
N HIS A 225 8.81 19.51 5.33
CA HIS A 225 9.28 18.13 5.26
C HIS A 225 8.88 17.39 6.55
N ALA A 226 8.07 16.32 6.42
CA ALA A 226 7.53 15.59 7.55
C ALA A 226 7.80 14.06 7.40
N PRO A 227 9.05 13.61 7.60
CA PRO A 227 9.41 12.23 7.39
C PRO A 227 8.90 11.32 8.51
N SER A 228 8.30 10.19 8.15
CA SER A 228 8.07 9.08 9.08
C SER A 228 9.36 8.29 9.36
N ARG A 229 10.31 8.32 8.42
CA ARG A 229 11.65 7.73 8.52
C ARG A 229 12.63 8.56 7.69
N ARG A 230 13.68 9.04 8.33
CA ARG A 230 14.66 9.95 7.72
C ARG A 230 15.43 9.32 6.55
N ASP A 231 15.85 8.08 6.73
CA ASP A 231 16.62 7.31 5.76
C ASP A 231 15.85 7.13 4.44
N ILE A 232 14.60 6.67 4.53
CA ILE A 232 13.75 6.40 3.37
C ILE A 232 13.35 7.67 2.63
N LYS A 233 13.11 8.74 3.41
CA LYS A 233 12.65 10.01 2.86
C LYS A 233 13.77 10.86 2.27
N GLY A 234 15.03 10.49 2.48
CA GLY A 234 16.18 11.29 2.05
C GLY A 234 16.31 12.59 2.83
N THR A 235 15.99 12.55 4.14
CA THR A 235 16.00 13.75 4.99
C THR A 235 17.37 14.44 5.02
N PRO A 236 18.51 13.75 5.13
CA PRO A 236 19.82 14.40 5.09
C PRO A 236 20.03 15.24 3.83
N GLU A 237 19.71 14.69 2.66
CA GLU A 237 19.87 15.33 1.36
C GLU A 237 18.90 16.51 1.19
N VAL A 238 17.66 16.37 1.65
CA VAL A 238 16.66 17.44 1.66
C VAL A 238 17.14 18.61 2.53
N MET A 239 17.59 18.33 3.76
CA MET A 239 18.04 19.36 4.69
C MET A 239 19.27 20.07 4.17
N GLN A 240 20.25 19.33 3.63
CA GLN A 240 21.42 19.93 3.00
C GLN A 240 21.06 20.86 1.84
N ALA A 241 20.14 20.43 0.97
CA ALA A 241 19.70 21.24 -0.16
C ALA A 241 19.01 22.53 0.30
N LEU A 242 18.16 22.48 1.34
CA LEU A 242 17.50 23.66 1.91
C LEU A 242 18.51 24.61 2.58
N ASP A 243 19.48 24.08 3.34
CA ASP A 243 20.54 24.89 3.98
C ASP A 243 21.40 25.63 2.92
N GLU A 244 21.71 24.98 1.83
CA GLU A 244 22.45 25.58 0.72
C GLU A 244 21.65 26.67 0.04
N LEU A 245 20.34 26.45 -0.22
CA LEU A 245 19.45 27.43 -0.83
C LEU A 245 19.25 28.67 0.04
N GLU A 246 19.14 28.50 1.36
CA GLU A 246 19.09 29.63 2.31
C GLU A 246 20.38 30.46 2.27
N ARG A 247 21.56 29.82 2.27
CA ARG A 247 22.86 30.52 2.15
C ARG A 247 23.03 31.25 0.82
N GLU A 248 22.39 30.80 -0.23
CA GLU A 248 22.38 31.43 -1.55
C GLU A 248 21.29 32.53 -1.66
N GLY A 249 20.57 32.82 -0.57
CA GLY A 249 19.60 33.90 -0.50
C GLY A 249 18.21 33.59 -1.02
N VAL A 250 17.90 32.33 -1.33
CA VAL A 250 16.53 31.92 -1.69
C VAL A 250 15.61 32.11 -0.49
N LYS A 251 14.48 32.79 -0.67
CA LYS A 251 13.56 33.14 0.43
C LYS A 251 12.46 32.07 0.55
N PHE A 252 12.35 31.42 1.69
CA PHE A 252 11.28 30.51 2.09
C PHE A 252 11.23 30.36 3.62
N GLU A 253 10.09 29.91 4.15
CA GLU A 253 9.96 29.49 5.55
C GLU A 253 10.06 27.97 5.62
N ARG A 254 11.02 27.44 6.37
CA ARG A 254 11.22 26.00 6.53
C ARG A 254 10.46 25.46 7.74
N ARG A 255 9.72 24.35 7.54
CA ARG A 255 9.10 23.57 8.60
C ARG A 255 9.55 22.14 8.53
N PHE A 256 9.90 21.59 9.69
CA PHE A 256 10.30 20.20 9.84
C PHE A 256 9.51 19.54 10.98
N LEU A 257 8.82 18.43 10.67
CA LEU A 257 8.07 17.66 11.66
C LEU A 257 8.50 16.20 11.63
N GLU A 258 8.71 15.63 12.80
CA GLU A 258 9.00 14.21 12.94
C GLU A 258 8.30 13.63 14.16
N GLY A 259 7.82 12.37 14.06
CA GLY A 259 7.22 11.66 15.18
C GLY A 259 5.90 12.24 15.69
N ARG A 260 5.16 12.95 14.83
CA ARG A 260 3.88 13.58 15.19
C ARG A 260 2.68 12.74 14.74
N PRO A 261 1.57 12.76 15.50
CA PRO A 261 0.30 12.17 15.07
C PRO A 261 -0.18 12.74 13.74
N ASN A 262 -0.82 11.92 12.90
CA ASN A 262 -1.27 12.34 11.58
C ASN A 262 -2.14 13.61 11.58
N PRO A 263 -3.09 13.85 12.53
CA PRO A 263 -3.85 15.10 12.55
C PRO A 263 -3.00 16.36 12.70
N GLU A 264 -1.88 16.30 13.45
CA GLU A 264 -0.95 17.42 13.58
C GLU A 264 -0.20 17.67 12.26
N VAL A 265 0.23 16.57 11.61
CA VAL A 265 0.88 16.65 10.29
C VAL A 265 -0.07 17.27 9.26
N LEU A 266 -1.33 16.86 9.21
CA LEU A 266 -2.34 17.41 8.30
C LEU A 266 -2.57 18.92 8.53
N LYS A 267 -2.52 19.39 9.78
CA LYS A 267 -2.62 20.80 10.11
C LYS A 267 -1.44 21.60 9.52
N GLU A 268 -0.22 21.07 9.64
CA GLU A 268 0.95 21.74 9.07
C GLU A 268 0.98 21.66 7.53
N VAL A 269 0.55 20.53 6.95
CA VAL A 269 0.35 20.40 5.50
C VAL A 269 -0.60 21.48 4.98
N ALA A 270 -1.75 21.68 5.64
CA ALA A 270 -2.74 22.70 5.25
C ALA A 270 -2.19 24.16 5.37
N ASN A 271 -1.13 24.36 6.13
CA ASN A 271 -0.46 25.64 6.30
C ASN A 271 0.81 25.81 5.45
N SER A 272 1.08 24.87 4.54
CA SER A 272 2.28 24.85 3.70
C SER A 272 1.95 25.12 2.23
N ASP A 273 2.92 25.64 1.48
CA ASP A 273 2.81 25.88 0.04
C ASP A 273 3.49 24.76 -0.75
N VAL A 274 4.57 24.22 -0.20
CA VAL A 274 5.35 23.13 -0.78
C VAL A 274 5.52 22.01 0.25
N VAL A 275 5.30 20.77 -0.16
CA VAL A 275 5.62 19.61 0.67
C VAL A 275 6.66 18.75 -0.05
N ILE A 276 7.74 18.43 0.66
CA ILE A 276 8.77 17.50 0.21
C ILE A 276 8.49 16.14 0.85
N ASP A 277 8.20 15.11 0.04
CA ASP A 277 7.84 13.79 0.57
C ASP A 277 9.07 12.86 0.64
N GLN A 278 9.59 12.35 -0.47
CA GLN A 278 10.68 11.36 -0.46
C GLN A 278 11.53 11.38 -1.72
N LEU A 279 12.84 10.98 -1.56
CA LEU A 279 13.81 10.93 -2.65
C LEU A 279 14.10 9.51 -3.16
N HIS A 280 13.99 8.50 -2.29
CA HIS A 280 14.53 7.17 -2.57
C HIS A 280 13.50 6.18 -3.15
N LEU A 281 12.22 6.32 -2.82
CA LEU A 281 11.18 5.45 -3.37
C LEU A 281 10.59 6.05 -4.66
N PRO A 282 10.17 5.22 -5.63
CA PRO A 282 9.88 5.64 -7.02
C PRO A 282 8.61 6.48 -7.20
N MET A 283 7.84 6.72 -6.15
CA MET A 283 6.65 7.57 -6.18
C MET A 283 6.32 8.14 -4.79
N HIS A 284 5.32 9.01 -4.72
CA HIS A 284 4.88 9.61 -3.46
C HIS A 284 4.38 8.56 -2.44
N GLY A 285 4.56 8.87 -1.16
CA GLY A 285 3.91 8.18 -0.05
C GLY A 285 2.53 8.78 0.28
N ARG A 286 1.99 8.41 1.45
CA ARG A 286 0.72 8.96 1.95
C ARG A 286 0.79 10.47 2.12
N LEU A 287 1.89 11.01 2.66
CA LEU A 287 2.11 12.44 2.82
C LEU A 287 1.96 13.20 1.50
N GLY A 288 2.44 12.61 0.39
CA GLY A 288 2.28 13.21 -0.93
C GLY A 288 0.81 13.32 -1.38
N VAL A 289 -0.01 12.30 -1.09
CA VAL A 289 -1.46 12.38 -1.34
C VAL A 289 -2.13 13.44 -0.48
N GLU A 290 -1.77 13.52 0.80
CA GLU A 290 -2.27 14.51 1.74
C GLU A 290 -1.87 15.95 1.34
N ALA A 291 -0.64 16.12 0.86
CA ALA A 291 -0.14 17.40 0.34
C ALA A 291 -0.95 17.89 -0.87
N MET A 292 -1.11 17.02 -1.86
CA MET A 292 -1.93 17.34 -3.05
C MET A 292 -3.40 17.58 -2.68
N ALA A 293 -3.94 16.83 -1.71
CA ALA A 293 -5.30 17.02 -1.21
C ALA A 293 -5.49 18.38 -0.54
N ALA A 294 -4.47 18.85 0.20
CA ALA A 294 -4.48 20.18 0.85
C ALA A 294 -4.21 21.33 -0.13
N GLY A 295 -3.84 21.03 -1.38
CA GLY A 295 -3.53 22.06 -2.37
C GLY A 295 -2.09 22.56 -2.29
N CYS A 296 -1.15 21.77 -1.78
CA CYS A 296 0.28 22.06 -1.82
C CYS A 296 0.90 21.60 -3.14
N ALA A 297 1.98 22.28 -3.56
CA ALA A 297 2.86 21.74 -4.59
C ALA A 297 3.69 20.59 -3.99
N LEU A 298 3.58 19.41 -4.58
CA LEU A 298 4.29 18.22 -4.10
C LEU A 298 5.63 18.06 -4.84
N ALA A 299 6.72 17.98 -4.07
CA ALA A 299 8.03 17.58 -4.55
C ALA A 299 8.39 16.18 -4.01
N THR A 300 8.62 15.21 -4.88
CA THR A 300 8.98 13.84 -4.50
C THR A 300 9.58 13.09 -5.68
N CYS A 301 10.23 11.96 -5.40
CA CYS A 301 10.66 11.07 -6.48
C CYS A 301 9.44 10.58 -7.28
N ASN A 302 9.55 10.64 -8.61
CA ASN A 302 8.47 10.29 -9.54
C ASN A 302 9.06 9.53 -10.73
N ARG A 303 9.31 8.23 -10.53
CA ARG A 303 9.82 7.30 -11.54
C ARG A 303 8.67 6.77 -12.40
N GLN A 304 8.34 7.50 -13.47
CA GLN A 304 7.24 7.13 -14.38
C GLN A 304 7.54 5.84 -15.17
N ASP A 305 8.81 5.54 -15.37
CA ASP A 305 9.30 4.32 -16.01
C ASP A 305 9.05 3.06 -15.14
N TRP A 306 8.98 3.21 -13.83
CA TRP A 306 8.65 2.13 -12.89
C TRP A 306 7.18 2.11 -12.50
N GLU A 307 6.61 3.29 -12.24
CA GLU A 307 5.22 3.50 -11.85
C GLU A 307 4.47 4.26 -12.94
N PRO A 308 4.01 3.58 -14.01
CA PRO A 308 3.48 4.26 -15.20
C PRO A 308 2.09 4.87 -14.99
N MET A 309 1.37 4.49 -13.91
CA MET A 309 0.00 4.91 -13.68
C MET A 309 -0.15 5.96 -12.56
N PRO A 310 -1.02 6.95 -12.74
CA PRO A 310 -1.54 7.41 -14.04
C PRO A 310 -0.45 8.10 -14.86
N ALA A 311 -0.59 8.14 -16.16
CA ALA A 311 0.43 8.64 -17.10
C ALA A 311 0.84 10.09 -16.84
N GLN A 312 -0.06 10.91 -16.32
CA GLN A 312 0.23 12.30 -15.96
C GLN A 312 -0.04 12.49 -14.46
N ARG A 313 1.01 12.79 -13.71
CA ARG A 313 0.95 13.11 -12.29
C ARG A 313 1.47 14.52 -12.06
N PRO A 314 0.74 15.37 -11.36
CA PRO A 314 1.11 16.75 -11.06
C PRO A 314 2.13 16.82 -9.91
N ILE A 315 3.24 16.13 -10.07
CA ILE A 315 4.30 15.97 -9.09
C ILE A 315 5.57 16.64 -9.64
N TRP A 316 6.20 17.46 -8.84
CA TRP A 316 7.52 17.99 -9.14
C TRP A 316 8.58 16.95 -8.79
N HIS A 317 9.21 16.41 -9.83
CA HIS A 317 10.18 15.33 -9.63
C HIS A 317 11.46 15.84 -8.97
N ILE A 318 11.84 15.19 -7.88
CA ILE A 318 13.12 15.36 -7.21
C ILE A 318 13.74 13.99 -6.91
N ASP A 319 15.06 13.92 -6.94
CA ASP A 319 15.88 12.80 -6.50
C ASP A 319 17.18 13.31 -5.88
N VAL A 320 18.03 12.40 -5.42
CA VAL A 320 19.30 12.77 -4.76
C VAL A 320 20.20 13.61 -5.67
N ALA A 321 20.20 13.38 -6.98
CA ALA A 321 21.07 14.07 -7.92
C ALA A 321 20.59 15.50 -8.24
N ASN A 322 19.29 15.77 -8.12
CA ASN A 322 18.70 17.02 -8.59
C ASN A 322 17.95 17.83 -7.53
N VAL A 323 17.82 17.34 -6.30
CA VAL A 323 16.96 17.93 -5.26
C VAL A 323 17.18 19.43 -5.07
N LYS A 324 18.41 19.90 -4.98
CA LYS A 324 18.73 21.31 -4.80
C LYS A 324 18.25 22.18 -5.98
N THR A 325 18.60 21.78 -7.20
CA THR A 325 18.24 22.52 -8.41
C THR A 325 16.73 22.58 -8.61
N GLN A 326 16.05 21.46 -8.41
CA GLN A 326 14.61 21.37 -8.56
C GLN A 326 13.87 22.14 -7.45
N LEU A 327 14.35 22.10 -6.20
CA LEU A 327 13.79 22.89 -5.13
C LEU A 327 13.99 24.39 -5.39
N ARG A 328 15.15 24.83 -5.88
CA ARG A 328 15.35 26.23 -6.26
C ARG A 328 14.25 26.71 -7.21
N THR A 329 14.02 25.99 -8.31
CA THR A 329 12.99 26.33 -9.27
C THR A 329 11.61 26.40 -8.62
N LEU A 330 11.25 25.38 -7.84
CA LEU A 330 9.92 25.33 -7.19
C LEU A 330 9.73 26.45 -6.16
N LEU A 331 10.76 26.82 -5.42
CA LEU A 331 10.69 27.86 -4.37
C LEU A 331 10.66 29.27 -4.95
N THR A 332 11.29 29.51 -6.08
CA THR A 332 11.35 30.84 -6.71
C THR A 332 10.20 31.07 -7.72
N ASP A 333 9.58 30.04 -8.28
CA ASP A 333 8.47 30.18 -9.23
C ASP A 333 7.10 29.95 -8.55
N ARG A 334 6.44 31.06 -8.18
CA ARG A 334 5.10 31.02 -7.59
C ARG A 334 4.04 30.48 -8.57
N ALA A 335 4.14 30.84 -9.87
CA ALA A 335 3.15 30.39 -10.84
C ALA A 335 3.20 28.86 -11.02
N LEU A 336 4.39 28.27 -11.00
CA LEU A 336 4.59 26.83 -11.01
C LEU A 336 3.98 26.17 -9.77
N ARG A 337 4.19 26.72 -8.54
CA ARG A 337 3.58 26.21 -7.32
C ARG A 337 2.06 26.18 -7.42
N VAL A 338 1.44 27.28 -7.85
CA VAL A 338 -0.02 27.38 -8.02
C VAL A 338 -0.54 26.40 -9.06
N LYS A 339 0.17 26.24 -10.18
CA LYS A 339 -0.19 25.26 -11.24
C LYS A 339 -0.17 23.84 -10.69
N LEU A 340 0.91 23.46 -10.01
CA LEU A 340 1.06 22.11 -9.42
C LEU A 340 0.01 21.86 -8.32
N ALA A 341 -0.24 22.82 -7.45
CA ALA A 341 -1.22 22.72 -6.38
C ALA A 341 -2.64 22.46 -6.90
N ARG A 342 -3.08 23.23 -7.92
CA ARG A 342 -4.39 23.05 -8.55
C ARG A 342 -4.52 21.69 -9.24
N ALA A 343 -3.51 21.34 -10.02
CA ALA A 343 -3.50 20.05 -10.71
C ALA A 343 -3.41 18.89 -9.70
N GLY A 344 -2.65 19.04 -8.60
CA GLY A 344 -2.54 18.06 -7.52
C GLY A 344 -3.89 17.79 -6.84
N ARG A 345 -4.61 18.86 -6.51
CA ARG A 345 -5.96 18.72 -5.92
C ARG A 345 -6.93 17.97 -6.85
N GLN A 346 -6.97 18.36 -8.13
CA GLN A 346 -7.82 17.68 -9.13
C GLN A 346 -7.42 16.20 -9.32
N HIS A 347 -6.12 15.91 -9.29
CA HIS A 347 -5.60 14.56 -9.38
C HIS A 347 -6.06 13.69 -8.22
N VAL A 348 -5.96 14.20 -6.98
CA VAL A 348 -6.41 13.47 -5.78
C VAL A 348 -7.93 13.28 -5.78
N GLU A 349 -8.71 14.27 -6.16
CA GLU A 349 -10.16 14.15 -6.29
C GLU A 349 -10.55 13.04 -7.26
N ARG A 350 -9.86 12.95 -8.39
CA ARG A 350 -10.14 11.96 -9.44
C ARG A 350 -9.70 10.55 -9.06
N HIS A 351 -8.51 10.39 -8.46
CA HIS A 351 -7.86 9.10 -8.32
C HIS A 351 -7.78 8.59 -6.88
N HIS A 352 -7.58 9.46 -5.90
CA HIS A 352 -7.32 9.11 -4.51
C HIS A 352 -8.49 9.39 -3.57
N GLY A 353 -9.50 10.18 -3.99
CA GLY A 353 -10.70 10.37 -3.19
C GLY A 353 -11.28 9.01 -2.80
N HIS A 354 -11.50 8.78 -1.50
CA HIS A 354 -11.88 7.46 -0.97
C HIS A 354 -13.11 6.86 -1.68
N VAL A 355 -14.10 7.70 -2.03
CA VAL A 355 -15.27 7.25 -2.80
C VAL A 355 -14.90 6.84 -4.23
N ALA A 356 -13.97 7.54 -4.88
CA ALA A 356 -13.48 7.17 -6.21
C ALA A 356 -12.73 5.83 -6.18
N VAL A 357 -11.88 5.62 -5.16
CA VAL A 357 -11.17 4.35 -4.96
C VAL A 357 -12.16 3.20 -4.69
N ALA A 358 -13.14 3.42 -3.80
CA ALA A 358 -14.16 2.41 -3.51
C ALA A 358 -14.99 2.04 -4.75
N LYS A 359 -15.41 3.02 -5.56
CA LYS A 359 -16.11 2.79 -6.85
C LYS A 359 -15.26 1.94 -7.78
N ARG A 360 -13.95 2.21 -7.87
CA ARG A 360 -13.02 1.44 -8.70
C ARG A 360 -12.90 -0.01 -8.24
N ILE A 361 -12.83 -0.26 -6.93
CA ILE A 361 -12.80 -1.61 -6.36
C ILE A 361 -14.11 -2.36 -6.67
N LEU A 362 -15.26 -1.71 -6.49
CA LEU A 362 -16.56 -2.30 -6.80
C LEU A 362 -16.69 -2.63 -8.30
N ALA A 363 -16.28 -1.72 -9.17
CA ALA A 363 -16.25 -1.95 -10.61
C ALA A 363 -15.33 -3.12 -10.99
N ALA A 364 -14.15 -3.25 -10.33
CA ALA A 364 -13.23 -4.35 -10.56
C ALA A 364 -13.80 -5.72 -10.08
N LEU A 365 -14.67 -5.72 -9.07
CA LEU A 365 -15.41 -6.93 -8.63
C LEU A 365 -16.51 -7.36 -9.61
N GLU A 366 -17.07 -6.43 -10.36
CA GLU A 366 -18.06 -6.70 -11.40
C GLU A 366 -17.36 -7.14 -12.71
N ARG A 367 -16.34 -6.39 -13.11
CA ARG A 367 -15.53 -6.67 -14.30
C ARG A 367 -14.05 -6.40 -14.01
N PRO A 368 -13.16 -7.36 -14.24
CA PRO A 368 -11.73 -7.19 -13.96
C PRO A 368 -11.14 -5.94 -14.62
N ILE A 369 -10.49 -5.11 -13.83
CA ILE A 369 -9.68 -3.96 -14.29
C ILE A 369 -8.22 -4.39 -14.11
N LEU A 370 -7.51 -4.59 -15.21
CA LEU A 370 -6.14 -5.11 -15.23
C LEU A 370 -5.21 -4.01 -15.79
N ASP A 371 -4.76 -3.13 -14.93
CA ASP A 371 -3.88 -2.01 -15.31
C ASP A 371 -2.44 -2.45 -15.52
N HIS A 372 -2.03 -3.52 -14.85
CA HIS A 372 -0.65 -4.00 -14.86
C HIS A 372 -0.55 -5.48 -15.18
N HIS A 373 0.37 -5.82 -16.08
CA HIS A 373 0.74 -7.17 -16.48
C HIS A 373 2.18 -7.44 -16.05
N PRO A 374 2.42 -8.02 -14.86
CA PRO A 374 3.76 -8.15 -14.31
C PRO A 374 4.59 -9.19 -15.08
N THR A 375 5.78 -8.81 -15.47
CA THR A 375 6.70 -9.71 -16.22
C THR A 375 8.01 -9.94 -15.50
N PHE A 376 8.36 -9.07 -14.55
CA PHE A 376 9.69 -9.05 -13.92
C PHE A 376 10.03 -10.37 -13.23
N PHE A 377 9.15 -10.91 -12.39
CA PHE A 377 9.38 -12.19 -11.71
C PHE A 377 9.66 -13.33 -12.69
N ALA A 378 8.81 -13.42 -13.69
CA ALA A 378 8.88 -14.51 -14.65
C ALA A 378 10.10 -14.42 -15.59
N ARG A 379 10.55 -13.21 -15.96
CA ARG A 379 11.66 -13.00 -16.90
C ARG A 379 13.01 -12.79 -16.24
N HIS A 380 13.05 -11.98 -15.19
CA HIS A 380 14.30 -11.36 -14.71
C HIS A 380 14.70 -11.77 -13.29
N TYR A 381 13.73 -12.00 -12.39
CA TYR A 381 14.07 -12.28 -11.00
C TYR A 381 14.97 -13.52 -10.85
N ARG A 382 16.00 -13.40 -10.03
CA ARG A 382 16.93 -14.48 -9.68
C ARG A 382 17.02 -14.62 -8.16
N LEU A 383 17.13 -15.87 -7.70
CA LEU A 383 17.41 -16.13 -6.29
C LEU A 383 18.84 -15.68 -5.94
N GLU A 384 18.98 -14.99 -4.83
CA GLU A 384 20.27 -14.47 -4.35
C GLU A 384 20.62 -15.06 -2.98
N GLY A 385 21.91 -15.01 -2.62
CA GLY A 385 22.37 -15.33 -1.26
C GLY A 385 22.04 -16.75 -0.78
N GLY A 386 21.86 -17.71 -1.69
CA GLY A 386 21.52 -19.09 -1.33
C GLY A 386 20.05 -19.28 -0.94
N GLU A 387 19.18 -18.29 -1.19
CA GLU A 387 17.74 -18.43 -0.98
C GLU A 387 17.14 -19.62 -1.72
N LYS A 388 16.19 -20.26 -1.08
CA LYS A 388 15.42 -21.37 -1.68
C LYS A 388 13.93 -21.10 -1.53
N VAL A 389 13.19 -21.32 -2.60
CA VAL A 389 11.73 -21.31 -2.54
C VAL A 389 11.25 -22.66 -2.00
N PRO A 390 10.51 -22.70 -0.87
CA PRO A 390 9.93 -23.94 -0.36
C PRO A 390 9.07 -24.65 -1.39
N GLU A 391 9.09 -25.99 -1.43
CA GLU A 391 8.37 -26.82 -2.40
C GLU A 391 6.88 -26.47 -2.53
N ARG A 392 6.22 -26.21 -1.40
CA ARG A 392 4.81 -25.77 -1.39
C ARG A 392 4.61 -24.48 -2.20
N LEU A 393 5.51 -23.52 -2.07
CA LEU A 393 5.42 -22.24 -2.78
C LEU A 393 5.77 -22.38 -4.25
N ARG A 394 6.69 -23.27 -4.61
CA ARG A 394 6.97 -23.62 -6.01
C ARG A 394 5.72 -24.20 -6.68
N ARG A 395 5.04 -25.15 -6.03
CA ARG A 395 3.76 -25.71 -6.51
C ARG A 395 2.67 -24.65 -6.64
N MET A 396 2.57 -23.71 -5.69
CA MET A 396 1.63 -22.59 -5.79
C MET A 396 1.97 -21.68 -6.96
N THR A 397 3.26 -21.35 -7.16
CA THR A 397 3.74 -20.55 -8.30
C THR A 397 3.37 -21.23 -9.63
N ALA A 398 3.61 -22.52 -9.77
CA ALA A 398 3.21 -23.27 -10.95
C ALA A 398 1.69 -23.27 -11.18
N LYS A 399 0.89 -23.33 -10.11
CA LYS A 399 -0.57 -23.24 -10.20
C LYS A 399 -1.04 -21.86 -10.66
N VAL A 400 -0.47 -20.78 -10.13
CA VAL A 400 -0.77 -19.41 -10.56
C VAL A 400 -0.42 -19.21 -12.03
N ALA A 401 0.76 -19.67 -12.45
CA ALA A 401 1.21 -19.60 -13.84
C ALA A 401 0.28 -20.31 -14.82
N ARG A 402 -0.26 -21.49 -14.44
CA ARG A 402 -1.25 -22.21 -15.25
C ARG A 402 -2.60 -21.48 -15.34
N LEU A 403 -3.01 -20.81 -14.26
CA LEU A 403 -4.33 -20.13 -14.20
C LEU A 403 -4.32 -18.79 -14.93
N HIS A 404 -3.23 -18.06 -14.88
CA HIS A 404 -3.15 -16.69 -15.36
C HIS A 404 -2.21 -16.48 -16.54
N GLY A 405 -1.49 -17.53 -16.95
CA GLY A 405 -0.50 -17.46 -18.01
C GLY A 405 0.87 -16.97 -17.52
N LEU A 406 1.83 -17.02 -18.42
CA LEU A 406 3.17 -16.46 -18.28
C LEU A 406 3.40 -15.48 -19.44
N PRO A 407 4.33 -14.54 -19.31
CA PRO A 407 4.71 -13.66 -20.43
C PRO A 407 5.23 -14.48 -21.63
N ASP A 408 5.02 -13.95 -22.83
CA ASP A 408 5.49 -14.59 -24.06
C ASP A 408 6.98 -14.98 -23.98
N GLY A 409 7.29 -16.18 -24.47
CA GLY A 409 8.63 -16.75 -24.43
C GLY A 409 9.11 -17.26 -23.07
N VAL A 410 8.26 -17.24 -22.03
CA VAL A 410 8.57 -17.82 -20.72
C VAL A 410 7.72 -19.07 -20.48
N THR A 411 8.37 -20.16 -20.06
CA THR A 411 7.73 -21.43 -19.75
C THR A 411 7.79 -21.78 -18.26
N LEU A 412 6.98 -22.72 -17.83
CA LEU A 412 7.08 -23.27 -16.47
C LEU A 412 8.44 -23.90 -16.21
N ASP A 413 9.07 -24.50 -17.22
CA ASP A 413 10.38 -25.13 -17.08
C ASP A 413 11.46 -24.09 -16.86
N ASN A 414 11.39 -22.93 -17.50
CA ASN A 414 12.27 -21.80 -17.18
C ASN A 414 12.15 -21.34 -15.72
N LEU A 415 10.95 -21.37 -15.13
CA LEU A 415 10.78 -21.06 -13.71
C LEU A 415 11.33 -22.17 -12.82
N ARG A 416 11.17 -23.45 -13.20
CA ARG A 416 11.70 -24.60 -12.45
C ARG A 416 13.20 -24.63 -12.44
N GLU A 417 13.86 -24.43 -13.57
CA GLU A 417 15.32 -24.32 -13.70
C GLU A 417 15.91 -23.25 -12.78
N ARG A 418 15.18 -22.15 -12.57
CA ARG A 418 15.55 -21.09 -11.64
C ARG A 418 15.12 -21.35 -10.19
N GLY A 419 14.51 -22.49 -9.88
CA GLY A 419 14.03 -22.84 -8.55
C GLY A 419 12.81 -22.05 -8.06
N LEU A 420 12.05 -21.42 -8.97
CA LEU A 420 10.93 -20.52 -8.66
C LEU A 420 9.56 -21.22 -8.72
N ALA A 421 9.44 -22.34 -9.46
CA ALA A 421 8.20 -23.10 -9.64
C ALA A 421 8.42 -24.63 -9.50
#